data_06d4ddc1084eea1dee529bfa1467845a
#
_entry.id   06d4ddc1084eea1dee529bfa1467845a
#
_cell.length_a   1.000
_cell.length_b   1.000
_cell.length_c   1.000
_cell.angle_alpha   90.00
_cell.angle_beta   90.00
_cell.angle_gamma   90.00
#
_symmetry.space_group_name_H-M   'P 1'
#
loop_
_entity.id
_entity.type
_entity.pdbx_description
1 polymer ?
#
loop_
_entity_poly.entity_id
_entity_poly.type
_entity_poly.pdbx_seq_one_letter_code
_entity_poly.pdbx_strand_id
1 'polypeptide(L)'
;EWVLYIDADEELVMDDVVVLRQQVADAQDVMAFGLRMHTQVNWTPYLDYRMWRNRDDIRFIGEIHETTMDGIMRVGHETNRTLEPIDISIMHHGYEGDLTAKHQRNLPLLQAELKLHPEKINLWNHLGRVHLALGRPDLAEQTWRTGINRIEQFGIRSAYDVQIYASLADMLIGFGRDGILLIERGLQLDPNFL
;
A
#
# COMPACT_ATOMS: atom_id res chain seq x y z
N GLU A 1 16.65 20.65 -1.88
CA GLU A 1 15.21 20.75 -2.22
C GLU A 1 14.51 19.43 -1.92
N TRP A 2 13.18 19.51 -1.65
CA TRP A 2 12.33 18.38 -1.30
C TRP A 2 11.12 18.33 -2.21
N VAL A 3 10.61 17.14 -2.47
CA VAL A 3 9.31 16.88 -3.11
C VAL A 3 8.35 16.45 -2.03
N LEU A 4 7.18 17.05 -1.97
CA LEU A 4 6.03 16.58 -1.20
C LEU A 4 4.95 16.16 -2.21
N TYR A 5 4.49 14.91 -2.13
CA TYR A 5 3.44 14.37 -2.96
C TYR A 5 2.16 14.18 -2.17
N ILE A 6 1.07 14.73 -2.68
CA ILE A 6 -0.29 14.54 -2.16
C ILE A 6 -1.25 14.34 -3.33
N ASP A 7 -2.26 13.49 -3.15
CA ASP A 7 -3.31 13.26 -4.13
C ASP A 7 -4.36 14.39 -4.08
N ALA A 8 -5.16 14.52 -5.13
CA ALA A 8 -6.15 15.60 -5.25
C ALA A 8 -7.32 15.49 -4.24
N ASP A 9 -7.50 14.31 -3.64
CA ASP A 9 -8.48 14.01 -2.60
C ASP A 9 -7.83 13.87 -1.20
N GLU A 10 -6.63 14.41 -1.04
CA GLU A 10 -5.89 14.44 0.22
C GLU A 10 -5.73 15.88 0.73
N GLU A 11 -5.70 16.03 2.04
CA GLU A 11 -5.50 17.29 2.75
C GLU A 11 -4.31 17.15 3.70
N LEU A 12 -3.39 18.10 3.62
CA LEU A 12 -2.23 18.18 4.52
C LEU A 12 -2.63 18.88 5.82
N VAL A 13 -2.44 18.20 6.93
CA VAL A 13 -2.69 18.74 8.27
C VAL A 13 -1.37 18.87 9.02
N MET A 14 -1.03 20.09 9.41
CA MET A 14 0.17 20.41 10.18
C MET A 14 -0.08 21.58 11.12
N ASP A 15 0.48 21.54 12.32
CA ASP A 15 0.26 22.56 13.33
C ASP A 15 1.14 23.80 13.11
N ASP A 16 2.39 23.63 12.68
CA ASP A 16 3.35 24.73 12.51
C ASP A 16 4.25 24.55 11.27
N VAL A 17 3.97 25.35 10.24
CA VAL A 17 4.75 25.36 8.99
C VAL A 17 6.20 25.84 9.21
N VAL A 18 6.43 26.71 10.18
CA VAL A 18 7.79 27.25 10.46
C VAL A 18 8.65 26.16 11.07
N VAL A 19 8.11 25.44 12.06
CA VAL A 19 8.80 24.30 12.68
C VAL A 19 9.09 23.22 11.65
N LEU A 20 8.13 22.91 10.81
CA LEU A 20 8.33 21.96 9.72
C LEU A 20 9.48 22.36 8.78
N ARG A 21 9.49 23.62 8.33
CA ARG A 21 10.55 24.12 7.45
C ARG A 21 11.93 24.04 8.10
N GLN A 22 12.01 24.28 9.40
CA GLN A 22 13.26 24.15 10.14
C GLN A 22 13.70 22.69 10.22
N GLN A 23 12.82 21.77 10.59
CA GLN A 23 13.11 20.33 10.64
C GLN A 23 13.63 19.82 9.30
N VAL A 24 12.99 20.23 8.20
CA VAL A 24 13.38 19.84 6.84
C VAL A 24 14.73 20.46 6.43
N ALA A 25 15.02 21.70 6.88
CA ALA A 25 16.30 22.36 6.62
C ALA A 25 17.45 21.69 7.36
N ASP A 26 17.21 21.24 8.59
CA ASP A 26 18.21 20.63 9.46
C ASP A 26 18.47 19.14 9.12
N ALA A 27 17.59 18.50 8.35
CA ALA A 27 17.60 17.08 8.04
C ALA A 27 18.65 16.71 6.96
N GLN A 28 19.95 16.90 7.24
CA GLN A 28 21.04 16.68 6.28
C GLN A 28 21.15 15.20 5.86
N ASP A 29 20.95 14.29 6.80
CA ASP A 29 21.15 12.84 6.64
C ASP A 29 19.84 12.07 6.37
N VAL A 30 18.72 12.79 6.13
CA VAL A 30 17.43 12.18 5.84
C VAL A 30 17.19 12.13 4.34
N MET A 31 16.77 10.97 3.82
CA MET A 31 16.37 10.76 2.42
C MET A 31 14.90 11.07 2.20
N ALA A 32 14.05 10.57 3.08
CA ALA A 32 12.61 10.75 3.00
C ALA A 32 11.96 10.82 4.38
N PHE A 33 10.83 11.51 4.44
CA PHE A 33 9.98 11.58 5.61
C PHE A 33 8.70 10.78 5.41
N GLY A 34 8.37 9.95 6.42
CA GLY A 34 7.08 9.29 6.56
C GLY A 34 6.08 10.21 7.21
N LEU A 35 4.98 10.47 6.53
CA LEU A 35 3.84 11.24 7.01
C LEU A 35 2.76 10.29 7.53
N ARG A 36 1.99 10.75 8.50
CA ARG A 36 0.90 9.96 9.09
C ARG A 36 -0.34 10.03 8.21
N MET A 37 -0.68 8.91 7.58
CA MET A 37 -1.85 8.78 6.71
C MET A 37 -3.10 8.40 7.50
N HIS A 38 -4.15 9.21 7.39
CA HIS A 38 -5.48 8.94 7.94
C HIS A 38 -6.45 8.70 6.78
N THR A 39 -6.74 7.43 6.51
CA THR A 39 -7.52 7.03 5.32
C THR A 39 -9.02 6.97 5.57
N GLN A 40 -9.45 6.70 6.81
CA GLN A 40 -10.86 6.66 7.22
C GLN A 40 -11.02 6.89 8.72
N VAL A 41 -12.21 7.31 9.14
CA VAL A 41 -12.59 7.37 10.56
C VAL A 41 -12.54 5.95 11.15
N ASN A 42 -11.90 5.80 12.31
CA ASN A 42 -11.68 4.54 13.03
C ASN A 42 -10.64 3.57 12.41
N TRP A 43 -9.90 3.97 11.40
CA TRP A 43 -8.75 3.20 10.94
C TRP A 43 -7.47 3.65 11.66
N THR A 44 -6.59 2.69 11.93
CA THR A 44 -5.26 3.02 12.49
C THR A 44 -4.45 3.78 11.44
N PRO A 45 -3.94 4.97 11.78
CA PRO A 45 -3.04 5.70 10.88
C PRO A 45 -1.76 4.89 10.65
N TYR A 46 -1.21 4.98 9.44
CA TYR A 46 0.07 4.38 9.08
C TYR A 46 1.03 5.43 8.52
N LEU A 47 2.33 5.13 8.50
CA LEU A 47 3.33 5.98 7.88
C LEU A 47 3.43 5.66 6.39
N ASP A 48 3.38 6.72 5.57
CA ASP A 48 3.67 6.65 4.15
C ASP A 48 4.73 7.69 3.76
N TYR A 49 5.71 7.29 2.96
CA TYR A 49 6.85 8.15 2.61
C TYR A 49 6.47 9.06 1.45
N ARG A 50 5.81 10.17 1.78
CA ARG A 50 5.25 11.15 0.85
C ARG A 50 6.13 12.37 0.63
N MET A 51 7.23 12.50 1.38
CA MET A 51 8.17 13.61 1.25
C MET A 51 9.60 13.08 1.13
N TRP A 52 10.29 13.40 0.03
CA TRP A 52 11.64 12.92 -0.24
C TRP A 52 12.52 13.98 -0.90
N ARG A 53 13.83 13.77 -0.90
CA ARG A 53 14.76 14.68 -1.58
C ARG A 53 14.52 14.68 -3.07
N ASN A 54 14.43 15.88 -3.67
CA ASN A 54 14.26 16.04 -5.12
C ASN A 54 15.49 15.51 -5.86
N ARG A 55 15.32 14.38 -6.54
CA ARG A 55 16.37 13.69 -7.29
C ARG A 55 15.83 13.12 -8.59
N ASP A 56 16.67 13.17 -9.63
CA ASP A 56 16.30 12.68 -10.96
C ASP A 56 16.20 11.16 -11.06
N ASP A 57 16.80 10.43 -10.12
CA ASP A 57 16.81 8.96 -10.06
C ASP A 57 15.72 8.36 -9.16
N ILE A 58 14.82 9.19 -8.63
CA ILE A 58 13.60 8.76 -7.93
C ILE A 58 12.39 9.07 -8.81
N ARG A 59 11.69 8.04 -9.25
CA ARG A 59 10.52 8.14 -10.14
C ARG A 59 9.41 7.22 -9.65
N PHE A 60 8.18 7.58 -9.97
CA PHE A 60 7.04 6.68 -9.84
C PHE A 60 7.20 5.49 -10.76
N ILE A 61 6.96 4.30 -10.23
CA ILE A 61 7.04 3.02 -10.94
C ILE A 61 5.72 2.28 -10.76
N GLY A 62 5.18 1.72 -11.83
CA GLY A 62 3.91 1.00 -11.89
C GLY A 62 2.85 1.76 -12.70
N GLU A 63 1.94 1.03 -13.35
CA GLU A 63 0.80 1.60 -14.07
C GLU A 63 -0.43 1.76 -13.17
N ILE A 64 -0.46 0.99 -12.08
CA ILE A 64 -1.47 1.06 -11.03
C ILE A 64 -0.78 0.85 -9.68
N HIS A 65 -1.20 1.58 -8.65
CA HIS A 65 -0.51 1.64 -7.36
C HIS A 65 0.96 2.06 -7.51
N GLU A 66 1.16 3.14 -8.24
CA GLU A 66 2.47 3.74 -8.45
C GLU A 66 3.20 3.98 -7.13
N THR A 67 4.49 3.68 -7.10
CA THR A 67 5.32 3.89 -5.91
C THR A 67 6.67 4.50 -6.27
N THR A 68 7.20 5.31 -5.38
CA THR A 68 8.58 5.83 -5.43
C THR A 68 9.50 5.10 -4.47
N MET A 69 8.95 4.16 -3.68
CA MET A 69 9.62 3.57 -2.52
C MET A 69 10.93 2.85 -2.89
N ASP A 70 10.94 2.11 -4.00
CA ASP A 70 12.15 1.39 -4.46
C ASP A 70 13.29 2.37 -4.77
N GLY A 71 12.98 3.51 -5.41
CA GLY A 71 13.93 4.58 -5.67
C GLY A 71 14.43 5.24 -4.37
N ILE A 72 13.53 5.54 -3.45
CA ILE A 72 13.84 6.14 -2.15
C ILE A 72 14.77 5.22 -1.34
N MET A 73 14.43 3.94 -1.23
CA MET A 73 15.22 2.95 -0.49
C MET A 73 16.62 2.78 -1.09
N ARG A 74 16.69 2.59 -2.40
CA ARG A 74 17.96 2.45 -3.11
C ARG A 74 18.87 3.64 -2.88
N VAL A 75 18.37 4.86 -3.12
CA VAL A 75 19.15 6.10 -2.98
C VAL A 75 19.50 6.36 -1.51
N GLY A 76 18.59 6.08 -0.58
CA GLY A 76 18.87 6.17 0.85
C GLY A 76 20.07 5.32 1.24
N HIS A 77 20.08 4.06 0.82
CA HIS A 77 21.19 3.14 1.04
C HIS A 77 22.49 3.61 0.38
N GLU A 78 22.47 3.99 -0.90
CA GLU A 78 23.65 4.44 -1.66
C GLU A 78 24.28 5.71 -1.06
N THR A 79 23.46 6.60 -0.46
CA THR A 79 23.91 7.87 0.11
C THR A 79 24.04 7.84 1.64
N ASN A 80 23.84 6.69 2.27
CA ASN A 80 23.82 6.50 3.73
C ASN A 80 22.88 7.48 4.45
N ARG A 81 21.67 7.69 3.89
CA ARG A 81 20.62 8.53 4.45
C ARG A 81 19.48 7.71 4.98
N THR A 82 18.88 8.19 6.07
CA THR A 82 17.80 7.53 6.79
C THR A 82 16.41 7.87 6.23
N LEU A 83 15.43 7.07 6.62
CA LEU A 83 14.00 7.33 6.47
C LEU A 83 13.45 7.65 7.86
N GLU A 84 12.86 8.82 8.03
CA GLU A 84 12.43 9.31 9.34
C GLU A 84 10.93 9.67 9.34
N PRO A 85 10.22 9.50 10.45
CA PRO A 85 8.89 10.08 10.61
C PRO A 85 8.97 11.59 10.75
N ILE A 86 7.93 12.30 10.29
CA ILE A 86 7.75 13.72 10.56
C ILE A 86 6.33 13.96 11.07
N ASP A 87 6.15 14.96 11.95
CA ASP A 87 4.85 15.25 12.54
C ASP A 87 3.94 16.05 11.61
N ILE A 88 3.58 15.40 10.52
CA ILE A 88 2.62 15.87 9.53
C ILE A 88 1.62 14.76 9.30
N SER A 89 0.36 15.11 9.24
CA SER A 89 -0.73 14.19 8.87
C SER A 89 -1.30 14.50 7.50
N ILE A 90 -1.70 13.47 6.79
CA ILE A 90 -2.49 13.56 5.57
C ILE A 90 -3.85 12.93 5.84
N MET A 91 -4.90 13.70 5.64
CA MET A 91 -6.29 13.23 5.66
C MET A 91 -6.70 12.87 4.24
N HIS A 92 -7.11 11.62 4.02
CA HIS A 92 -7.54 11.15 2.72
C HIS A 92 -9.07 11.06 2.68
N HIS A 93 -9.71 11.84 1.81
CA HIS A 93 -11.17 11.95 1.68
C HIS A 93 -11.77 11.03 0.59
N GLY A 94 -10.93 10.40 -0.23
CA GLY A 94 -11.34 9.64 -1.42
C GLY A 94 -11.95 8.25 -1.17
N TYR A 95 -12.18 7.86 0.10
CA TYR A 95 -12.86 6.60 0.46
C TYR A 95 -14.34 6.79 0.80
N GLU A 96 -14.86 8.01 0.67
CA GLU A 96 -16.27 8.31 0.92
C GLU A 96 -17.10 8.11 -0.35
N GLY A 97 -18.23 7.39 -0.22
CA GLY A 97 -19.20 7.21 -1.29
C GLY A 97 -19.04 5.93 -2.12
N ASP A 98 -19.66 5.92 -3.30
CA ASP A 98 -19.67 4.76 -4.22
C ASP A 98 -18.38 4.65 -5.02
N LEU A 99 -17.57 3.66 -4.71
CA LEU A 99 -16.29 3.38 -5.37
C LEU A 99 -16.43 2.49 -6.63
N THR A 100 -17.65 2.15 -7.06
CA THR A 100 -17.91 1.22 -8.17
C THR A 100 -17.21 1.66 -9.46
N ALA A 101 -17.29 2.95 -9.81
CA ALA A 101 -16.63 3.48 -11.01
C ALA A 101 -15.09 3.37 -10.92
N LYS A 102 -14.52 3.62 -9.74
CA LYS A 102 -13.08 3.45 -9.47
C LYS A 102 -12.66 1.98 -9.64
N HIS A 103 -13.44 1.05 -9.10
CA HIS A 103 -13.19 -0.39 -9.23
C HIS A 103 -13.31 -0.88 -10.67
N GLN A 104 -14.32 -0.43 -11.41
CA GLN A 104 -14.49 -0.77 -12.82
C GLN A 104 -13.32 -0.28 -13.69
N ARG A 105 -12.84 0.93 -13.45
CA ARG A 105 -11.67 1.50 -14.13
C ARG A 105 -10.38 0.73 -13.81
N ASN A 106 -10.18 0.35 -12.55
CA ASN A 106 -8.95 -0.30 -12.09
C ASN A 106 -8.86 -1.77 -12.51
N LEU A 107 -9.99 -2.44 -12.70
CA LEU A 107 -10.04 -3.87 -13.02
C LEU A 107 -9.18 -4.27 -14.23
N PRO A 108 -9.34 -3.66 -15.44
CA PRO A 108 -8.52 -4.03 -16.59
C PRO A 108 -7.03 -3.72 -16.40
N LEU A 109 -6.68 -2.67 -15.66
CA LEU A 109 -5.29 -2.30 -15.38
C LEU A 109 -4.62 -3.35 -14.49
N LEU A 110 -5.28 -3.77 -13.40
CA LEU A 110 -4.79 -4.84 -12.53
C LEU A 110 -4.59 -6.15 -13.30
N GLN A 111 -5.55 -6.49 -14.16
CA GLN A 111 -5.45 -7.70 -14.98
C GLN A 111 -4.30 -7.64 -15.99
N ALA A 112 -4.04 -6.48 -16.57
CA ALA A 112 -2.94 -6.29 -17.51
C ALA A 112 -1.59 -6.38 -16.80
N GLU A 113 -1.44 -5.72 -15.65
CA GLU A 113 -0.21 -5.73 -14.86
C GLU A 113 0.11 -7.15 -14.34
N LEU A 114 -0.89 -7.90 -13.86
CA LEU A 114 -0.71 -9.28 -13.40
C LEU A 114 -0.35 -10.28 -14.51
N LYS A 115 -0.65 -9.99 -15.77
CA LYS A 115 -0.17 -10.79 -16.90
C LYS A 115 1.33 -10.60 -17.14
N LEU A 116 1.85 -9.41 -16.88
CA LEU A 116 3.26 -9.06 -17.04
C LEU A 116 4.07 -9.45 -15.79
N HIS A 117 3.47 -9.27 -14.61
CA HIS A 117 4.10 -9.42 -13.31
C HIS A 117 3.30 -10.32 -12.36
N PRO A 118 3.16 -11.63 -12.69
CA PRO A 118 2.38 -12.57 -11.87
C PRO A 118 2.97 -12.81 -10.48
N GLU A 119 4.22 -12.41 -10.25
CA GLU A 119 4.94 -12.49 -8.98
C GLU A 119 4.58 -11.37 -7.99
N LYS A 120 3.86 -10.32 -8.41
CA LYS A 120 3.40 -9.23 -7.55
C LYS A 120 2.16 -9.63 -6.75
N ILE A 121 2.36 -10.27 -5.60
CA ILE A 121 1.28 -10.85 -4.78
C ILE A 121 0.28 -9.80 -4.31
N ASN A 122 0.76 -8.60 -3.95
CA ASN A 122 -0.10 -7.49 -3.55
C ASN A 122 -1.15 -7.13 -4.61
N LEU A 123 -0.84 -7.26 -5.90
CA LEU A 123 -1.81 -6.99 -6.98
C LEU A 123 -2.89 -8.08 -7.08
N TRP A 124 -2.58 -9.35 -6.76
CA TRP A 124 -3.59 -10.40 -6.63
C TRP A 124 -4.54 -10.08 -5.49
N ASN A 125 -4.03 -9.55 -4.37
CA ASN A 125 -4.87 -9.11 -3.27
C ASN A 125 -5.80 -7.96 -3.69
N HIS A 126 -5.27 -6.94 -4.37
CA HIS A 126 -6.08 -5.83 -4.88
C HIS A 126 -7.14 -6.29 -5.89
N LEU A 127 -6.79 -7.18 -6.84
CA LEU A 127 -7.74 -7.70 -7.82
C LEU A 127 -8.88 -8.46 -7.15
N GLY A 128 -8.59 -9.28 -6.14
CA GLY A 128 -9.60 -9.98 -5.35
C GLY A 128 -10.56 -9.01 -4.64
N ARG A 129 -10.02 -7.96 -3.99
CA ARG A 129 -10.82 -6.91 -3.35
C ARG A 129 -11.71 -6.15 -4.34
N VAL A 130 -11.19 -5.85 -5.54
CA VAL A 130 -11.98 -5.23 -6.62
C VAL A 130 -13.12 -6.14 -7.06
N HIS A 131 -12.88 -7.45 -7.24
CA HIS A 131 -13.93 -8.40 -7.59
C HIS A 131 -15.00 -8.47 -6.50
N LEU A 132 -14.60 -8.54 -5.22
CA LEU A 132 -15.55 -8.55 -4.10
C LEU A 132 -16.40 -7.28 -4.05
N ALA A 133 -15.78 -6.11 -4.19
CA ALA A 133 -16.47 -4.82 -4.19
C ALA A 133 -17.46 -4.67 -5.37
N LEU A 134 -17.18 -5.33 -6.49
CA LEU A 134 -18.09 -5.41 -7.64
C LEU A 134 -19.17 -6.51 -7.51
N GLY A 135 -19.34 -7.11 -6.33
CA GLY A 135 -20.36 -8.15 -6.08
C GLY A 135 -20.04 -9.49 -6.75
N ARG A 136 -18.75 -9.82 -6.97
CA ARG A 136 -18.29 -11.04 -7.63
C ARG A 136 -17.46 -11.92 -6.67
N PRO A 137 -18.05 -12.45 -5.57
CA PRO A 137 -17.31 -13.17 -4.54
C PRO A 137 -16.59 -14.42 -5.05
N ASP A 138 -17.18 -15.16 -6.00
CA ASP A 138 -16.54 -16.35 -6.56
C ASP A 138 -15.24 -16.02 -7.31
N LEU A 139 -15.23 -14.91 -8.07
CA LEU A 139 -14.04 -14.42 -8.76
C LEU A 139 -13.01 -13.86 -7.76
N ALA A 140 -13.46 -13.23 -6.67
CA ALA A 140 -12.59 -12.77 -5.60
C ALA A 140 -11.86 -13.96 -4.95
N GLU A 141 -12.60 -15.01 -4.56
CA GLU A 141 -12.03 -16.22 -3.99
C GLU A 141 -11.02 -16.87 -4.92
N GLN A 142 -11.39 -17.08 -6.20
CA GLN A 142 -10.49 -17.66 -7.20
C GLN A 142 -9.22 -16.85 -7.36
N THR A 143 -9.34 -15.52 -7.38
CA THR A 143 -8.20 -14.60 -7.52
C THR A 143 -7.26 -14.70 -6.33
N TRP A 144 -7.78 -14.65 -5.11
CA TRP A 144 -6.96 -14.77 -3.91
C TRP A 144 -6.29 -16.14 -3.78
N ARG A 145 -7.00 -17.23 -4.08
CA ARG A 145 -6.40 -18.58 -4.11
C ARG A 145 -5.27 -18.68 -5.13
N THR A 146 -5.45 -18.05 -6.30
CA THR A 146 -4.37 -17.96 -7.29
C THR A 146 -3.17 -17.21 -6.76
N GLY A 147 -3.37 -16.05 -6.13
CA GLY A 147 -2.29 -15.29 -5.52
C GLY A 147 -1.56 -16.06 -4.40
N ILE A 148 -2.29 -16.77 -3.55
CA ILE A 148 -1.72 -17.66 -2.52
C ILE A 148 -0.84 -18.74 -3.13
N ASN A 149 -1.28 -19.40 -4.21
CA ASN A 149 -0.47 -20.39 -4.91
C ASN A 149 0.80 -19.76 -5.53
N ARG A 150 0.75 -18.47 -5.89
CA ARG A 150 1.96 -17.74 -6.36
C ARG A 150 2.98 -17.48 -5.25
N ILE A 151 2.54 -17.35 -3.99
CA ILE A 151 3.46 -17.28 -2.84
C ILE A 151 4.31 -18.56 -2.75
N GLU A 152 3.73 -19.72 -2.99
CA GLU A 152 4.50 -20.99 -3.01
C GLU A 152 5.53 -21.02 -4.14
N GLN A 153 5.22 -20.40 -5.27
CA GLN A 153 6.10 -20.36 -6.44
C GLN A 153 7.20 -19.30 -6.34
N PHE A 154 6.89 -18.11 -5.85
CA PHE A 154 7.78 -16.94 -5.89
C PHE A 154 8.32 -16.52 -4.52
N GLY A 155 7.77 -17.06 -3.44
CA GLY A 155 8.04 -16.63 -2.07
C GLY A 155 7.34 -15.32 -1.70
N ILE A 156 7.51 -14.92 -0.44
CA ILE A 156 7.05 -13.64 0.09
C ILE A 156 8.16 -12.60 -0.17
N ARG A 157 7.79 -11.45 -0.71
CA ARG A 157 8.70 -10.34 -1.00
C ARG A 157 8.50 -9.15 -0.08
N SER A 158 7.30 -9.03 0.50
CA SER A 158 6.94 -7.97 1.44
C SER A 158 5.92 -8.46 2.46
N ALA A 159 5.83 -7.79 3.61
CA ALA A 159 4.78 -8.04 4.60
C ALA A 159 3.36 -7.88 4.02
N TYR A 160 3.19 -7.04 3.00
CA TYR A 160 1.90 -6.86 2.31
C TYR A 160 1.44 -8.10 1.55
N ASP A 161 2.34 -8.99 1.15
CA ASP A 161 1.98 -10.21 0.42
C ASP A 161 1.17 -11.17 1.30
N VAL A 162 1.38 -11.13 2.61
CA VAL A 162 0.68 -11.99 3.57
C VAL A 162 -0.78 -11.55 3.78
N GLN A 163 -1.11 -10.28 3.52
CA GLN A 163 -2.47 -9.76 3.65
C GLN A 163 -3.51 -10.47 2.78
N ILE A 164 -3.08 -11.17 1.74
CA ILE A 164 -3.99 -11.95 0.88
C ILE A 164 -4.69 -13.07 1.66
N TYR A 165 -4.04 -13.67 2.67
CA TYR A 165 -4.63 -14.68 3.53
C TYR A 165 -5.74 -14.08 4.41
N ALA A 166 -5.52 -12.89 4.99
CA ALA A 166 -6.53 -12.21 5.78
C ALA A 166 -7.73 -11.82 4.92
N SER A 167 -7.50 -11.28 3.71
CA SER A 167 -8.58 -10.85 2.81
C SER A 167 -9.48 -12.03 2.40
N LEU A 168 -8.90 -13.19 2.09
CA LEU A 168 -9.68 -14.38 1.76
C LEU A 168 -10.39 -14.94 3.00
N ALA A 169 -9.72 -15.00 4.15
CA ALA A 169 -10.32 -15.49 5.40
C ALA A 169 -11.51 -14.62 5.82
N ASP A 170 -11.36 -13.30 5.81
CA ASP A 170 -12.42 -12.34 6.15
C ASP A 170 -13.66 -12.53 5.27
N MET A 171 -13.46 -12.63 3.95
CA MET A 171 -14.56 -12.92 3.04
C MET A 171 -15.25 -14.25 3.36
N LEU A 172 -14.49 -15.33 3.57
CA LEU A 172 -15.07 -16.64 3.86
C LEU A 172 -15.87 -16.63 5.15
N ILE A 173 -15.33 -16.03 6.21
CA ILE A 173 -16.00 -15.88 7.51
C ILE A 173 -17.28 -15.05 7.35
N GLY A 174 -17.22 -13.94 6.62
CA GLY A 174 -18.39 -13.11 6.31
C GLY A 174 -19.51 -13.87 5.59
N PHE A 175 -19.19 -14.92 4.83
CA PHE A 175 -20.15 -15.84 4.22
C PHE A 175 -20.45 -17.09 5.06
N GLY A 176 -20.05 -17.13 6.35
CA GLY A 176 -20.29 -18.26 7.24
C GLY A 176 -19.45 -19.51 6.92
N ARG A 177 -18.33 -19.32 6.19
CA ARG A 177 -17.39 -20.40 5.83
C ARG A 177 -16.14 -20.33 6.74
N ASP A 178 -15.43 -21.45 6.87
CA ASP A 178 -14.21 -21.52 7.69
C ASP A 178 -13.04 -20.81 6.98
N GLY A 179 -12.44 -19.85 7.68
CA GLY A 179 -11.24 -19.11 7.27
C GLY A 179 -10.04 -19.28 8.22
N ILE A 180 -10.19 -20.06 9.30
CA ILE A 180 -9.19 -20.14 10.38
C ILE A 180 -7.83 -20.62 9.86
N LEU A 181 -7.80 -21.66 9.05
CA LEU A 181 -6.56 -22.20 8.48
C LEU A 181 -5.78 -21.17 7.64
N LEU A 182 -6.48 -20.24 6.98
CA LEU A 182 -5.84 -19.16 6.24
C LEU A 182 -5.17 -18.17 7.18
N ILE A 183 -5.84 -17.81 8.27
CA ILE A 183 -5.29 -16.91 9.30
C ILE A 183 -4.05 -17.54 9.93
N GLU A 184 -4.14 -18.81 10.34
CA GLU A 184 -3.01 -19.55 10.90
C GLU A 184 -1.83 -19.61 9.94
N ARG A 185 -2.09 -19.83 8.64
CA ARG A 185 -1.05 -19.83 7.62
C ARG A 185 -0.41 -18.46 7.44
N GLY A 186 -1.19 -17.40 7.44
CA GLY A 186 -0.68 -16.02 7.41
C GLY A 186 0.23 -15.72 8.60
N LEU A 187 -0.19 -16.05 9.82
CA LEU A 187 0.59 -15.88 11.05
C LEU A 187 1.89 -16.70 11.09
N GLN A 188 1.91 -17.88 10.45
CA GLN A 188 3.14 -18.65 10.30
C GLN A 188 4.17 -17.97 9.39
N LEU A 189 3.69 -17.23 8.39
CA LEU A 189 4.52 -16.53 7.41
C LEU A 189 5.00 -15.17 7.93
N ASP A 190 4.14 -14.46 8.65
CA ASP A 190 4.46 -13.20 9.34
C ASP A 190 3.64 -13.12 10.65
N PRO A 191 4.27 -13.31 11.81
CA PRO A 191 3.58 -13.25 13.11
C PRO A 191 2.93 -11.91 13.44
N ASN A 192 3.30 -10.84 12.74
CA ASN A 192 2.82 -9.47 12.99
C ASN A 192 1.81 -8.98 11.93
N PHE A 193 1.30 -9.88 11.07
CA PHE A 193 0.49 -9.45 9.93
C PHE A 193 -0.97 -9.09 10.27
N LEU A 194 -1.48 -9.35 11.47
CA LEU A 194 -2.82 -9.01 11.97
C LEU A 194 -2.84 -7.70 12.74
#